data_fbec2373d84c7eef4b55b94b35c4a03e
#
_entry.id   fbec2373d84c7eef4b55b94b35c4a03e
#
_cell.length_a   1.000
_cell.length_b   1.000
_cell.length_c   1.000
_cell.angle_alpha   90.00
_cell.angle_beta   90.00
_cell.angle_gamma   90.00
#
_symmetry.space_group_name_H-M   'P 1'
#
loop_
_entity.id
_entity.type
_entity.pdbx_description
1 polymer ?
#
loop_
_entity_poly.entity_id
_entity_poly.type
_entity_poly.pdbx_seq_one_letter_code
_entity_poly.pdbx_strand_id
1 'polypeptide(L)'
;NNQYGGYYTLKGALSQSINTIAVQVLLQTGIDATIEHAHRLGIQSDLPAVPSIALGAANIPLREMILPYLCYANNGVSTTPYYLLSIKDRDGRILYESEPPRRERVIPAEQAHTMSSMLSAVIQEGTGKRLINNYGLNIPLAGKTGTTQNQADGWFIGYNPRIVVGVRVGANNSRVHFNSTALGQGANMALPIFGLFMQECLQSNTYAYWSGLSFPVPPTDTQKELEVPTFKDNINLSERLTNQKLEKVKKQDTEKDTDTPKKKGFFRKIGDLFKKKDKK
;
A
#
# COMPACT_ATOMS: atom_id res chain seq x y z
N ASN A 1 -13.70 18.27 5.02
CA ASN A 1 -12.94 19.23 5.82
C ASN A 1 -11.57 19.41 5.17
N ASN A 2 -11.38 20.54 4.47
CA ASN A 2 -10.10 20.94 3.87
C ASN A 2 -9.15 21.52 4.93
N GLN A 3 -8.89 20.78 5.99
CA GLN A 3 -7.86 21.17 6.96
C GLN A 3 -6.52 20.57 6.51
N TYR A 4 -5.70 21.39 5.89
CA TYR A 4 -4.31 21.11 5.57
C TYR A 4 -3.46 21.67 6.73
N GLY A 5 -3.07 20.82 7.63
CA GLY A 5 -2.20 21.21 8.74
C GLY A 5 -1.86 20.03 9.62
N GLY A 6 -0.61 19.91 9.96
CA GLY A 6 -0.07 18.90 10.85
C GLY A 6 0.95 17.99 10.20
N TYR A 7 1.67 17.27 11.04
CA TYR A 7 2.72 16.34 10.64
C TYR A 7 2.22 14.91 10.79
N TYR A 8 2.54 14.06 9.82
CA TYR A 8 2.29 12.62 9.87
C TYR A 8 3.61 11.87 9.81
N THR A 9 3.72 10.78 10.56
CA THR A 9 4.73 9.77 10.24
C THR A 9 4.36 9.06 8.94
N LEU A 10 5.32 8.47 8.24
CA LEU A 10 5.04 7.69 7.03
C LEU A 10 4.06 6.54 7.33
N LYS A 11 4.24 5.85 8.45
CA LYS A 11 3.31 4.81 8.92
C LYS A 11 1.89 5.35 9.10
N GLY A 12 1.75 6.50 9.78
CA GLY A 12 0.45 7.14 10.00
C GLY A 12 -0.21 7.62 8.71
N ALA A 13 0.58 8.21 7.80
CA ALA A 13 0.06 8.64 6.51
C ALA A 13 -0.42 7.45 5.66
N LEU A 14 0.31 6.34 5.67
CA LEU A 14 -0.09 5.11 4.98
C LEU A 14 -1.33 4.49 5.62
N SER A 15 -1.40 4.41 6.96
CA SER A 15 -2.53 3.82 7.68
C SER A 15 -3.84 4.58 7.46
N GLN A 16 -3.76 5.92 7.40
CA GLN A 16 -4.90 6.80 7.14
C GLN A 16 -5.11 7.11 5.65
N SER A 17 -4.25 6.58 4.77
CA SER A 17 -4.34 6.77 3.32
C SER A 17 -4.32 8.26 2.90
N ILE A 18 -3.36 9.04 3.41
CA ILE A 18 -3.25 10.49 3.17
C ILE A 18 -2.65 10.76 1.78
N ASN A 19 -3.50 11.16 0.85
CA ASN A 19 -3.14 11.37 -0.55
C ASN A 19 -2.03 12.41 -0.76
N THR A 20 -2.09 13.53 -0.03
CA THR A 20 -1.10 14.61 -0.15
C THR A 20 0.30 14.15 0.22
N ILE A 21 0.42 13.30 1.23
CA ILE A 21 1.71 12.75 1.65
C ILE A 21 2.19 11.69 0.66
N ALA A 22 1.29 10.84 0.13
CA ALA A 22 1.66 9.87 -0.90
C ALA A 22 2.29 10.57 -2.12
N VAL A 23 1.70 11.67 -2.58
CA VAL A 23 2.26 12.48 -3.69
C VAL A 23 3.60 13.12 -3.30
N GLN A 24 3.73 13.64 -2.08
CA GLN A 24 5.00 14.22 -1.62
C GLN A 24 6.12 13.18 -1.58
N VAL A 25 5.84 11.98 -1.06
CA VAL A 25 6.80 10.86 -1.03
C VAL A 25 7.21 10.46 -2.44
N LEU A 26 6.25 10.32 -3.37
CA LEU A 26 6.55 10.04 -4.77
C LEU A 26 7.49 11.08 -5.40
N LEU A 27 7.22 12.37 -5.16
CA LEU A 27 8.03 13.45 -5.71
C LEU A 27 9.46 13.50 -5.11
N GLN A 28 9.62 13.07 -3.86
CA GLN A 28 10.93 12.96 -3.21
C GLN A 28 11.70 11.73 -3.70
N THR A 29 11.01 10.60 -3.89
CA THR A 29 11.60 9.35 -4.38
C THR A 29 11.94 9.43 -5.87
N GLY A 30 11.14 10.17 -6.64
CA GLY A 30 11.17 10.23 -8.10
C GLY A 30 10.16 9.27 -8.74
N ILE A 31 9.49 9.76 -9.79
CA ILE A 31 8.44 9.00 -10.49
C ILE A 31 9.03 7.76 -11.16
N ASP A 32 10.12 7.94 -11.92
CA ASP A 32 10.75 6.85 -12.66
C ASP A 32 11.29 5.76 -11.74
N ALA A 33 11.96 6.14 -10.64
CA ALA A 33 12.44 5.19 -9.63
C ALA A 33 11.30 4.41 -8.98
N THR A 34 10.14 5.05 -8.78
CA THR A 34 8.95 4.38 -8.22
C THR A 34 8.36 3.39 -9.22
N ILE A 35 8.29 3.75 -10.51
CA ILE A 35 7.81 2.87 -11.59
C ILE A 35 8.74 1.67 -11.73
N GLU A 36 10.05 1.89 -11.79
CA GLU A 36 11.04 0.83 -11.84
C GLU A 36 10.91 -0.13 -10.64
N HIS A 37 10.72 0.42 -9.44
CA HIS A 37 10.49 -0.39 -8.25
C HIS A 37 9.21 -1.22 -8.34
N ALA A 38 8.11 -0.67 -8.85
CA ALA A 38 6.86 -1.38 -9.07
C ALA A 38 7.04 -2.54 -10.05
N HIS A 39 7.77 -2.32 -11.15
CA HIS A 39 8.09 -3.38 -12.11
C HIS A 39 8.94 -4.49 -11.48
N ARG A 40 9.95 -4.16 -10.67
CA ARG A 40 10.73 -5.16 -9.92
C ARG A 40 9.87 -5.99 -8.97
N LEU A 41 8.82 -5.40 -8.39
CA LEU A 41 7.86 -6.10 -7.53
C LEU A 41 6.84 -6.95 -8.30
N GLY A 42 6.86 -6.93 -9.64
CA GLY A 42 6.06 -7.80 -10.49
C GLY A 42 4.93 -7.13 -11.27
N ILE A 43 4.74 -5.82 -11.17
CA ILE A 43 3.81 -5.08 -12.04
C ILE A 43 4.37 -5.07 -13.46
N GLN A 44 3.61 -5.57 -14.43
CA GLN A 44 3.99 -5.61 -15.84
C GLN A 44 3.23 -4.59 -16.69
N SER A 45 2.10 -4.13 -16.19
CA SER A 45 1.28 -3.10 -16.83
C SER A 45 2.04 -1.79 -16.97
N ASP A 46 1.79 -1.06 -18.05
CA ASP A 46 2.33 0.28 -18.26
C ASP A 46 1.87 1.24 -17.17
N LEU A 47 2.82 1.92 -16.56
CA LEU A 47 2.58 2.88 -15.49
C LEU A 47 2.82 4.29 -16.00
N PRO A 48 1.82 5.19 -15.95
CA PRO A 48 1.99 6.54 -16.44
C PRO A 48 2.98 7.33 -15.56
N ALA A 49 3.98 7.96 -16.19
CA ALA A 49 4.98 8.77 -15.48
C ALA A 49 4.43 10.15 -15.07
N VAL A 50 3.37 10.14 -14.25
CA VAL A 50 2.67 11.34 -13.76
C VAL A 50 2.50 11.30 -12.24
N PRO A 51 2.43 12.45 -11.55
CA PRO A 51 2.29 12.48 -10.09
C PRO A 51 1.08 11.75 -9.53
N SER A 52 0.00 11.63 -10.32
CA SER A 52 -1.22 10.92 -9.91
C SER A 52 -1.03 9.39 -9.77
N ILE A 53 0.10 8.82 -10.23
CA ILE A 53 0.43 7.42 -10.00
C ILE A 53 0.50 7.09 -8.50
N ALA A 54 0.92 8.05 -7.66
CA ALA A 54 0.91 7.90 -6.21
C ALA A 54 -0.49 7.63 -5.63
N LEU A 55 -1.53 7.94 -6.39
CA LEU A 55 -2.93 7.78 -6.00
C LEU A 55 -3.60 6.59 -6.71
N GLY A 56 -2.81 5.78 -7.42
CA GLY A 56 -3.30 4.60 -8.12
C GLY A 56 -3.98 4.91 -9.47
N ALA A 57 -3.57 6.00 -10.15
CA ALA A 57 -4.10 6.37 -11.46
C ALA A 57 -3.50 5.51 -12.60
N ALA A 58 -3.57 4.19 -12.47
CA ALA A 58 -3.14 3.23 -13.49
C ALA A 58 -4.14 2.07 -13.58
N ASN A 59 -4.28 1.49 -14.76
CA ASN A 59 -5.11 0.32 -14.99
C ASN A 59 -4.24 -0.95 -14.82
N ILE A 60 -4.32 -1.56 -13.65
CA ILE A 60 -3.53 -2.73 -13.30
C ILE A 60 -4.47 -3.90 -13.02
N PRO A 61 -4.27 -5.08 -13.63
CA PRO A 61 -5.05 -6.27 -13.28
C PRO A 61 -4.86 -6.67 -11.81
N LEU A 62 -5.92 -7.21 -11.19
CA LEU A 62 -5.86 -7.67 -9.80
C LEU A 62 -4.72 -8.68 -9.57
N ARG A 63 -4.49 -9.58 -10.54
CA ARG A 63 -3.41 -10.57 -10.48
C ARG A 63 -2.01 -9.93 -10.36
N GLU A 64 -1.78 -8.75 -10.95
CA GLU A 64 -0.51 -8.04 -10.83
C GLU A 64 -0.44 -7.25 -9.53
N MET A 65 -1.56 -6.64 -9.11
CA MET A 65 -1.62 -5.87 -7.87
C MET A 65 -1.33 -6.69 -6.61
N ILE A 66 -1.55 -8.01 -6.62
CA ILE A 66 -1.21 -8.87 -5.48
C ILE A 66 0.28 -9.20 -5.39
N LEU A 67 1.07 -9.07 -6.47
CA LEU A 67 2.47 -9.50 -6.50
C LEU A 67 3.38 -8.71 -5.56
N PRO A 68 3.30 -7.37 -5.45
CA PRO A 68 4.05 -6.62 -4.44
C PRO A 68 3.77 -7.10 -3.01
N TYR A 69 2.50 -7.36 -2.69
CA TYR A 69 2.10 -7.83 -1.35
C TYR A 69 2.58 -9.26 -1.10
N LEU A 70 2.58 -10.10 -2.14
CA LEU A 70 3.16 -11.45 -2.06
C LEU A 70 4.67 -11.37 -1.79
N CYS A 71 5.37 -10.43 -2.43
CA CYS A 71 6.79 -10.18 -2.18
C CYS A 71 7.04 -9.74 -0.73
N TYR A 72 6.21 -8.85 -0.17
CA TYR A 72 6.31 -8.44 1.24
C TYR A 72 6.03 -9.60 2.19
N ALA A 73 4.99 -10.40 1.94
CA ALA A 73 4.65 -11.58 2.73
C ALA A 73 5.76 -12.65 2.69
N ASN A 74 6.51 -12.70 1.59
CA ASN A 74 7.56 -13.68 1.32
C ASN A 74 8.99 -13.13 1.56
N ASN A 75 9.15 -12.23 2.53
CA ASN A 75 10.43 -11.68 2.95
C ASN A 75 11.26 -11.04 1.82
N GLY A 76 10.61 -10.40 0.86
CA GLY A 76 11.26 -9.72 -0.26
C GLY A 76 11.60 -10.62 -1.44
N VAL A 77 11.07 -11.84 -1.46
CA VAL A 77 11.23 -12.78 -2.57
C VAL A 77 10.00 -12.75 -3.46
N SER A 78 10.18 -12.32 -4.70
CA SER A 78 9.17 -12.42 -5.76
C SER A 78 9.02 -13.87 -6.24
N THR A 79 7.85 -14.22 -6.71
CA THR A 79 7.56 -15.53 -7.31
C THR A 79 6.60 -15.36 -8.48
N THR A 80 6.79 -16.14 -9.54
CA THR A 80 5.87 -16.17 -10.67
C THR A 80 4.63 -16.96 -10.27
N PRO A 81 3.43 -16.36 -10.28
CA PRO A 81 2.20 -17.08 -9.98
C PRO A 81 1.85 -18.06 -11.10
N TYR A 82 1.34 -19.20 -10.74
CA TYR A 82 0.79 -20.20 -11.67
C TYR A 82 -0.48 -20.80 -11.06
N TYR A 83 -1.38 -21.27 -11.89
CA TYR A 83 -2.66 -21.89 -11.49
C TYR A 83 -2.98 -23.17 -12.26
N LEU A 84 -2.14 -23.54 -13.23
CA LEU A 84 -2.21 -24.78 -13.94
C LEU A 84 -0.97 -25.59 -13.62
N LEU A 85 -1.13 -26.71 -12.90
CA LEU A 85 -0.03 -27.58 -12.51
C LEU A 85 0.31 -28.60 -13.59
N SER A 86 -0.72 -29.32 -14.04
CA SER A 86 -0.56 -30.32 -15.09
C SER A 86 -1.87 -30.55 -15.83
N ILE A 87 -1.76 -30.96 -17.09
CA ILE A 87 -2.87 -31.52 -17.88
C ILE A 87 -2.50 -32.96 -18.21
N LYS A 88 -3.41 -33.88 -17.93
CA LYS A 88 -3.28 -35.30 -18.27
C LYS A 88 -4.42 -35.71 -19.17
N ASP A 89 -4.15 -36.64 -20.09
CA ASP A 89 -5.18 -37.30 -20.83
C ASP A 89 -5.90 -38.36 -19.98
N ARG A 90 -6.91 -39.07 -20.59
CA ARG A 90 -7.70 -40.09 -19.90
C ARG A 90 -6.87 -41.32 -19.47
N ASP A 91 -5.73 -41.52 -20.10
CA ASP A 91 -4.84 -42.67 -19.86
C ASP A 91 -3.73 -42.27 -18.83
N GLY A 92 -3.80 -41.06 -18.29
CA GLY A 92 -2.86 -40.55 -17.30
C GLY A 92 -1.57 -39.98 -17.88
N ARG A 93 -1.43 -39.93 -19.22
CA ARG A 93 -0.26 -39.36 -19.88
C ARG A 93 -0.25 -37.84 -19.68
N ILE A 94 0.90 -37.30 -19.24
CA ILE A 94 1.09 -35.86 -19.04
C ILE A 94 1.17 -35.18 -20.42
N LEU A 95 0.22 -34.28 -20.70
CA LEU A 95 0.19 -33.43 -21.87
C LEU A 95 0.86 -32.08 -21.61
N TYR A 96 0.83 -31.64 -20.37
CA TYR A 96 1.46 -30.40 -19.89
C TYR A 96 1.83 -30.55 -18.44
N GLU A 97 2.97 -30.01 -18.05
CA GLU A 97 3.39 -29.84 -16.67
C GLU A 97 4.02 -28.45 -16.50
N SER A 98 3.60 -27.72 -15.49
CA SER A 98 4.12 -26.37 -15.27
C SER A 98 5.56 -26.42 -14.76
N GLU A 99 6.38 -25.50 -15.20
CA GLU A 99 7.69 -25.30 -14.60
C GLU A 99 7.54 -24.84 -13.14
N PRO A 100 8.47 -25.20 -12.26
CA PRO A 100 8.51 -24.65 -10.92
C PRO A 100 8.56 -23.12 -10.95
N PRO A 101 7.85 -22.44 -10.06
CA PRO A 101 7.83 -20.98 -10.04
C PRO A 101 9.24 -20.43 -9.80
N ARG A 102 9.67 -19.50 -10.63
CA ARG A 102 10.93 -18.78 -10.40
C ARG A 102 10.80 -17.94 -9.12
N ARG A 103 11.82 -18.00 -8.28
CA ARG A 103 11.91 -17.23 -7.05
C ARG A 103 13.15 -16.37 -7.10
N GLU A 104 12.96 -15.08 -6.91
CA GLU A 104 14.05 -14.11 -6.94
C GLU A 104 13.89 -13.11 -5.80
N ARG A 105 14.99 -12.80 -5.10
CA ARG A 105 15.00 -11.73 -4.11
C ARG A 105 15.08 -10.39 -4.83
N VAL A 106 13.99 -9.63 -4.79
CA VAL A 106 13.88 -8.34 -5.49
C VAL A 106 14.02 -7.15 -4.55
N ILE A 107 13.80 -7.36 -3.25
CA ILE A 107 14.08 -6.38 -2.18
C ILE A 107 14.71 -7.08 -0.97
N PRO A 108 15.50 -6.38 -0.14
CA PRO A 108 15.98 -6.89 1.14
C PRO A 108 14.82 -7.32 2.06
N ALA A 109 15.03 -8.39 2.84
CA ALA A 109 14.02 -8.88 3.78
C ALA A 109 13.60 -7.80 4.78
N GLU A 110 14.52 -6.99 5.25
CA GLU A 110 14.28 -5.88 6.18
C GLU A 110 13.28 -4.85 5.63
N GLN A 111 13.38 -4.54 4.33
CA GLN A 111 12.43 -3.64 3.67
C GLN A 111 11.03 -4.27 3.59
N ALA A 112 10.95 -5.57 3.30
CA ALA A 112 9.67 -6.30 3.28
C ALA A 112 9.04 -6.35 4.68
N HIS A 113 9.82 -6.57 5.74
CA HIS A 113 9.36 -6.54 7.13
C HIS A 113 8.88 -5.14 7.54
N THR A 114 9.62 -4.10 7.16
CA THR A 114 9.24 -2.71 7.39
C THR A 114 7.89 -2.39 6.72
N MET A 115 7.73 -2.75 5.45
CA MET A 115 6.45 -2.58 4.74
C MET A 115 5.32 -3.36 5.38
N SER A 116 5.56 -4.61 5.79
CA SER A 116 4.54 -5.42 6.48
C SER A 116 4.13 -4.79 7.81
N SER A 117 5.07 -4.23 8.58
CA SER A 117 4.79 -3.50 9.81
C SER A 117 3.94 -2.23 9.55
N MET A 118 4.29 -1.44 8.52
CA MET A 118 3.52 -0.26 8.14
C MET A 118 2.12 -0.62 7.62
N LEU A 119 1.98 -1.71 6.85
CA LEU A 119 0.70 -2.19 6.34
C LEU A 119 -0.15 -2.85 7.43
N SER A 120 0.46 -3.40 8.48
CA SER A 120 -0.26 -3.88 9.67
C SER A 120 -0.92 -2.72 10.43
N ALA A 121 -0.31 -1.54 10.47
CA ALA A 121 -0.92 -0.35 11.06
C ALA A 121 -2.22 0.07 10.35
N VAL A 122 -2.36 -0.21 9.04
CA VAL A 122 -3.62 0.01 8.31
C VAL A 122 -4.77 -0.80 8.92
N ILE A 123 -4.48 -2.02 9.38
CA ILE A 123 -5.48 -2.92 9.99
C ILE A 123 -5.69 -2.57 11.45
N GLN A 124 -4.64 -2.23 12.20
CA GLN A 124 -4.72 -1.98 13.63
C GLN A 124 -5.36 -0.63 13.97
N GLU A 125 -5.00 0.42 13.26
CA GLU A 125 -5.37 1.80 13.59
C GLU A 125 -5.91 2.62 12.40
N GLY A 126 -5.86 2.06 11.18
CA GLY A 126 -6.18 2.76 9.94
C GLY A 126 -7.52 2.36 9.29
N THR A 127 -7.55 2.52 7.98
CA THR A 127 -8.73 2.29 7.13
C THR A 127 -9.22 0.84 7.11
N GLY A 128 -8.37 -0.12 7.52
CA GLY A 128 -8.69 -1.55 7.63
C GLY A 128 -9.18 -2.01 9.01
N LYS A 129 -9.29 -1.13 10.00
CA LYS A 129 -9.62 -1.48 11.40
C LYS A 129 -10.93 -2.26 11.57
N ARG A 130 -11.84 -2.16 10.59
CA ARG A 130 -13.08 -2.95 10.58
C ARG A 130 -12.85 -4.46 10.58
N LEU A 131 -11.72 -4.95 10.07
CA LEU A 131 -11.39 -6.39 10.13
C LEU A 131 -11.34 -6.88 11.57
N ILE A 132 -10.80 -6.08 12.48
CA ILE A 132 -10.80 -6.38 13.92
C ILE A 132 -12.18 -6.16 14.53
N ASN A 133 -12.75 -4.96 14.35
CA ASN A 133 -13.93 -4.52 15.09
C ASN A 133 -15.21 -5.24 14.65
N ASN A 134 -15.39 -5.50 13.35
CA ASN A 134 -16.63 -6.05 12.81
C ASN A 134 -16.54 -7.54 12.46
N TYR A 135 -15.32 -8.02 12.16
CA TYR A 135 -15.08 -9.42 11.75
C TYR A 135 -14.33 -10.24 12.80
N GLY A 136 -13.89 -9.62 13.91
CA GLY A 136 -13.18 -10.31 14.99
C GLY A 136 -11.83 -10.89 14.59
N LEU A 137 -11.21 -10.42 13.51
CA LEU A 137 -9.95 -10.94 13.00
C LEU A 137 -8.76 -10.43 13.81
N ASN A 138 -8.60 -10.96 15.03
CA ASN A 138 -7.48 -10.65 15.93
C ASN A 138 -6.26 -11.53 15.62
N ILE A 139 -5.86 -11.59 14.36
CA ILE A 139 -4.71 -12.33 13.86
C ILE A 139 -3.73 -11.36 13.19
N PRO A 140 -2.46 -11.74 12.98
CA PRO A 140 -1.51 -10.93 12.23
C PRO A 140 -2.00 -10.72 10.80
N LEU A 141 -2.42 -9.50 10.51
CA LEU A 141 -2.86 -9.06 9.18
C LEU A 141 -2.17 -7.77 8.81
N ALA A 142 -1.83 -7.67 7.55
CA ALA A 142 -1.38 -6.45 6.89
C ALA A 142 -2.19 -6.24 5.61
N GLY A 143 -2.36 -5.00 5.17
CA GLY A 143 -3.14 -4.76 3.95
C GLY A 143 -3.37 -3.29 3.65
N LYS A 144 -4.08 -3.05 2.55
CA LYS A 144 -4.40 -1.70 2.10
C LYS A 144 -5.76 -1.65 1.41
N THR A 145 -6.54 -0.63 1.74
CA THR A 145 -7.75 -0.25 1.02
C THR A 145 -7.41 0.62 -0.19
N GLY A 146 -8.19 0.50 -1.26
CA GLY A 146 -8.15 1.38 -2.42
C GLY A 146 -9.57 1.81 -2.82
N THR A 147 -9.68 3.02 -3.33
CA THR A 147 -10.93 3.56 -3.89
C THR A 147 -10.58 4.43 -5.08
N THR A 148 -11.17 4.13 -6.22
CA THR A 148 -10.98 4.94 -7.43
C THR A 148 -11.84 6.20 -7.41
N GLN A 149 -11.54 7.13 -8.32
CA GLN A 149 -12.33 8.32 -8.54
C GLN A 149 -13.81 7.95 -8.78
N ASN A 150 -14.73 8.76 -8.27
CA ASN A 150 -16.16 8.56 -8.38
C ASN A 150 -16.68 7.23 -7.84
N GLN A 151 -15.93 6.56 -6.96
CA GLN A 151 -16.32 5.28 -6.35
C GLN A 151 -16.69 4.18 -7.37
N ALA A 152 -16.00 4.16 -8.52
CA ALA A 152 -16.23 3.16 -9.55
C ALA A 152 -15.69 1.77 -9.16
N ASP A 153 -14.59 1.75 -8.42
CA ASP A 153 -13.95 0.53 -7.91
C ASP A 153 -13.57 0.68 -6.44
N GLY A 154 -13.83 -0.36 -5.68
CA GLY A 154 -13.32 -0.55 -4.33
C GLY A 154 -12.35 -1.72 -4.29
N TRP A 155 -11.19 -1.51 -3.68
CA TRP A 155 -10.11 -2.48 -3.59
C TRP A 155 -9.75 -2.76 -2.13
N PHE A 156 -9.43 -3.99 -1.86
CA PHE A 156 -8.73 -4.37 -0.65
C PHE A 156 -7.74 -5.49 -0.96
N ILE A 157 -6.47 -5.29 -0.58
CA ILE A 157 -5.48 -6.37 -0.59
C ILE A 157 -5.01 -6.54 0.84
N GLY A 158 -5.18 -7.76 1.35
CA GLY A 158 -4.77 -8.11 2.69
C GLY A 158 -3.98 -9.41 2.69
N TYR A 159 -3.13 -9.60 3.68
CA TYR A 159 -2.31 -10.79 3.79
C TYR A 159 -1.91 -11.10 5.24
N ASN A 160 -1.59 -12.35 5.46
CA ASN A 160 -0.80 -12.82 6.59
C ASN A 160 0.48 -13.50 6.06
N PRO A 161 1.36 -14.05 6.92
CA PRO A 161 2.60 -14.70 6.45
C PRO A 161 2.40 -15.94 5.54
N ARG A 162 1.15 -16.38 5.28
CA ARG A 162 0.84 -17.59 4.51
C ARG A 162 -0.02 -17.36 3.29
N ILE A 163 -0.80 -16.30 3.25
CA ILE A 163 -1.74 -16.04 2.16
C ILE A 163 -1.82 -14.55 1.86
N VAL A 164 -1.93 -14.24 0.59
CA VAL A 164 -2.29 -12.89 0.09
C VAL A 164 -3.62 -13.01 -0.63
N VAL A 165 -4.56 -12.15 -0.28
CA VAL A 165 -5.90 -12.11 -0.86
C VAL A 165 -6.17 -10.71 -1.39
N GLY A 166 -6.46 -10.62 -2.68
CA GLY A 166 -6.89 -9.38 -3.32
C GLY A 166 -8.37 -9.43 -3.68
N VAL A 167 -9.09 -8.37 -3.36
CA VAL A 167 -10.50 -8.21 -3.70
C VAL A 167 -10.70 -6.90 -4.44
N ARG A 168 -11.37 -6.97 -5.58
CA ARG A 168 -11.87 -5.81 -6.34
C ARG A 168 -13.38 -5.92 -6.50
N VAL A 169 -14.10 -4.86 -6.20
CA VAL A 169 -15.52 -4.71 -6.45
C VAL A 169 -15.71 -3.50 -7.35
N GLY A 170 -16.33 -3.69 -8.50
CA GLY A 170 -16.56 -2.64 -9.47
C GLY A 170 -17.12 -3.22 -10.76
N ALA A 171 -17.73 -2.36 -11.57
CA ALA A 171 -18.22 -2.72 -12.89
C ALA A 171 -17.10 -2.65 -13.95
N ASN A 172 -17.32 -3.33 -15.10
CA ASN A 172 -16.42 -3.20 -16.25
C ASN A 172 -16.49 -1.81 -16.91
N ASN A 173 -17.59 -1.09 -16.69
CA ASN A 173 -17.77 0.27 -17.17
C ASN A 173 -17.73 1.23 -15.98
N SER A 174 -16.77 2.14 -15.95
CA SER A 174 -16.58 3.14 -14.89
C SER A 174 -17.73 4.14 -14.73
N ARG A 175 -18.66 4.21 -15.70
CA ARG A 175 -19.91 4.98 -15.58
C ARG A 175 -20.88 4.36 -14.58
N VAL A 176 -20.72 3.05 -14.29
CA VAL A 176 -21.48 2.35 -13.25
C VAL A 176 -20.69 2.47 -11.96
N HIS A 177 -21.14 3.32 -11.07
CA HIS A 177 -20.45 3.63 -9.83
C HIS A 177 -21.44 3.89 -8.69
N PHE A 178 -20.97 3.87 -7.47
CA PHE A 178 -21.77 4.24 -6.31
C PHE A 178 -21.91 5.76 -6.19
N ASN A 179 -23.06 6.21 -5.72
CA ASN A 179 -23.37 7.64 -5.60
C ASN A 179 -22.71 8.32 -4.38
N SER A 180 -22.06 7.55 -3.51
CA SER A 180 -21.42 8.09 -2.32
C SER A 180 -20.17 7.29 -1.92
N THR A 181 -19.23 7.98 -1.31
CA THR A 181 -18.04 7.34 -0.70
C THR A 181 -18.44 6.34 0.40
N ALA A 182 -19.52 6.61 1.14
CA ALA A 182 -20.00 5.71 2.19
C ALA A 182 -20.39 4.33 1.65
N LEU A 183 -20.86 4.24 0.42
CA LEU A 183 -21.21 2.97 -0.23
C LEU A 183 -20.04 2.40 -1.04
N GLY A 184 -19.30 3.25 -1.77
CA GLY A 184 -18.38 2.84 -2.80
C GLY A 184 -16.89 2.82 -2.43
N GLN A 185 -16.52 3.11 -1.18
CA GLN A 185 -15.11 2.98 -0.78
C GLN A 185 -14.70 1.52 -0.55
N GLY A 186 -13.44 1.20 -0.83
CA GLY A 186 -12.90 -0.16 -0.69
C GLY A 186 -13.10 -0.78 0.69
N ALA A 187 -13.07 0.04 1.75
CA ALA A 187 -13.38 -0.39 3.12
C ALA A 187 -14.84 -0.86 3.32
N ASN A 188 -15.75 -0.50 2.43
CA ASN A 188 -17.17 -0.87 2.51
C ASN A 188 -17.59 -1.91 1.46
N MET A 189 -16.83 -2.05 0.37
CA MET A 189 -17.14 -3.00 -0.69
C MET A 189 -16.23 -4.23 -0.67
N ALA A 190 -14.92 -4.02 -0.76
CA ALA A 190 -13.95 -5.10 -0.95
C ALA A 190 -13.48 -5.72 0.38
N LEU A 191 -13.25 -4.89 1.40
CA LEU A 191 -12.80 -5.35 2.72
C LEU A 191 -13.78 -6.33 3.39
N PRO A 192 -15.13 -6.16 3.32
CA PRO A 192 -16.06 -7.14 3.86
C PRO A 192 -15.91 -8.54 3.27
N ILE A 193 -15.68 -8.64 1.96
CA ILE A 193 -15.48 -9.92 1.28
C ILE A 193 -14.21 -10.61 1.81
N PHE A 194 -13.13 -9.86 1.96
CA PHE A 194 -11.90 -10.36 2.59
C PHE A 194 -12.16 -10.81 4.04
N GLY A 195 -12.90 -10.00 4.80
CA GLY A 195 -13.21 -10.29 6.20
C GLY A 195 -13.96 -11.62 6.38
N LEU A 196 -15.02 -11.82 5.60
CA LEU A 196 -15.80 -13.07 5.61
C LEU A 196 -14.96 -14.26 5.16
N PHE A 197 -14.20 -14.11 4.07
CA PHE A 197 -13.30 -15.16 3.60
C PHE A 197 -12.31 -15.61 4.68
N MET A 198 -11.69 -14.65 5.38
CA MET A 198 -10.74 -14.98 6.44
C MET A 198 -11.41 -15.61 7.67
N GLN A 199 -12.64 -15.20 8.01
CA GLN A 199 -13.41 -15.86 9.08
C GLN A 199 -13.66 -17.34 8.75
N GLU A 200 -14.11 -17.64 7.54
CA GLU A 200 -14.32 -19.02 7.09
C GLU A 200 -13.02 -19.83 7.11
N CYS A 201 -11.92 -19.26 6.66
CA CYS A 201 -10.62 -19.93 6.74
C CYS A 201 -10.24 -20.27 8.19
N LEU A 202 -10.44 -19.36 9.14
CA LEU A 202 -10.06 -19.56 10.53
C LEU A 202 -10.97 -20.57 11.27
N GLN A 203 -12.19 -20.78 10.80
CA GLN A 203 -13.09 -21.82 11.31
C GLN A 203 -12.71 -23.22 10.80
N SER A 204 -11.98 -23.28 9.69
CA SER A 204 -11.49 -24.55 9.15
C SER A 204 -10.32 -25.09 9.96
N ASN A 205 -10.38 -26.37 10.34
CA ASN A 205 -9.27 -27.07 11.00
C ASN A 205 -7.97 -27.01 10.19
N THR A 206 -8.06 -26.91 8.86
CA THR A 206 -6.91 -26.80 7.96
C THR A 206 -6.12 -25.50 8.14
N TYR A 207 -6.80 -24.38 8.47
CA TYR A 207 -6.19 -23.06 8.50
C TYR A 207 -6.24 -22.39 9.88
N ALA A 208 -6.82 -23.03 10.88
CA ALA A 208 -6.92 -22.50 12.25
C ALA A 208 -5.55 -22.07 12.82
N TYR A 209 -4.46 -22.73 12.42
CA TYR A 209 -3.09 -22.40 12.83
C TYR A 209 -2.63 -21.00 12.40
N TRP A 210 -3.34 -20.32 11.49
CA TRP A 210 -3.01 -18.95 11.09
C TRP A 210 -3.14 -17.95 12.24
N SER A 211 -3.94 -18.27 13.26
CA SER A 211 -4.06 -17.45 14.47
C SER A 211 -2.75 -17.34 15.27
N GLY A 212 -1.88 -18.34 15.18
CA GLY A 212 -0.58 -18.36 15.85
C GLY A 212 0.60 -17.83 15.03
N LEU A 213 0.36 -17.32 13.82
CA LEU A 213 1.43 -16.75 12.98
C LEU A 213 1.87 -15.38 13.53
N SER A 214 3.04 -14.94 13.10
CA SER A 214 3.53 -13.57 13.31
C SER A 214 4.28 -13.08 12.08
N PHE A 215 4.22 -11.78 11.81
CA PHE A 215 5.12 -11.18 10.84
C PHE A 215 6.53 -11.12 11.42
N PRO A 216 7.57 -11.30 10.59
CA PRO A 216 8.92 -10.97 10.99
C PRO A 216 9.03 -9.51 11.39
N VAL A 217 9.85 -9.26 12.40
CA VAL A 217 9.99 -7.92 12.99
C VAL A 217 11.06 -7.15 12.21
N PRO A 218 10.85 -5.85 11.92
CA PRO A 218 11.87 -4.99 11.34
C PRO A 218 13.12 -4.86 12.24
N PRO A 219 14.27 -4.41 11.71
CA PRO A 219 15.44 -4.10 12.53
C PRO A 219 15.14 -3.14 13.68
N THR A 220 15.83 -3.28 14.81
CA THR A 220 15.52 -2.56 16.06
C THR A 220 15.48 -1.04 15.90
N ASP A 221 16.36 -0.46 15.08
CA ASP A 221 16.37 0.99 14.84
C ASP A 221 15.16 1.43 14.03
N THR A 222 14.77 0.63 13.02
CA THR A 222 13.54 0.86 12.25
C THR A 222 12.29 0.72 13.12
N GLN A 223 12.27 -0.25 14.05
CA GLN A 223 11.15 -0.38 15.00
C GLN A 223 10.94 0.89 15.81
N LYS A 224 12.00 1.45 16.40
CA LYS A 224 11.94 2.70 17.16
C LYS A 224 11.38 3.87 16.34
N GLU A 225 11.74 3.93 15.05
CA GLU A 225 11.20 4.93 14.14
C GLU A 225 9.70 4.70 13.84
N LEU A 226 9.27 3.44 13.77
CA LEU A 226 7.88 3.07 13.52
C LEU A 226 6.98 3.17 14.76
N GLU A 227 7.55 3.18 15.96
CA GLU A 227 6.81 3.34 17.23
C GLU A 227 6.43 4.80 17.52
N VAL A 228 6.94 5.75 16.75
CA VAL A 228 6.55 7.15 16.89
C VAL A 228 5.04 7.30 16.65
N PRO A 229 4.29 7.92 17.59
CA PRO A 229 2.83 8.02 17.49
C PRO A 229 2.39 8.71 16.20
N THR A 230 1.34 8.15 15.59
CA THR A 230 0.63 8.80 14.49
C THR A 230 -0.10 10.02 15.02
N PHE A 231 0.24 11.11 14.44
CA PHE A 231 -0.42 12.40 14.37
C PHE A 231 -1.43 12.72 15.51
N LYS A 232 -1.95 12.73 16.38
CA LYS A 232 -2.97 13.59 17.05
C LYS A 232 -2.63 14.07 18.45
N ASP A 233 -1.86 13.34 19.19
CA ASP A 233 -1.76 13.62 20.63
C ASP A 233 -0.43 14.22 21.10
N ASN A 234 0.54 14.47 20.19
CA ASN A 234 1.85 15.01 20.54
C ASN A 234 2.37 16.05 19.53
N ILE A 235 1.63 17.11 19.32
CA ILE A 235 2.11 18.30 18.57
C ILE A 235 3.48 18.77 19.10
N ASN A 236 3.69 18.71 20.42
CA ASN A 236 4.94 19.14 21.05
C ASN A 236 6.14 18.20 20.83
N LEU A 237 5.93 16.89 20.65
CA LEU A 237 7.01 15.93 20.37
C LEU A 237 7.35 15.90 18.88
N SER A 238 6.33 15.97 18.03
CA SER A 238 6.50 16.08 16.58
C SER A 238 7.15 17.42 16.18
N GLU A 239 6.80 18.54 16.81
CA GLU A 239 7.45 19.83 16.60
C GLU A 239 8.93 19.79 16.98
N ARG A 240 9.30 19.18 18.11
CA ARG A 240 10.72 19.05 18.52
C ARG A 240 11.53 18.20 17.58
N LEU A 241 11.01 17.05 17.15
CA LEU A 241 11.69 16.15 16.22
C LEU A 241 11.77 16.74 14.79
N THR A 242 10.72 17.44 14.36
CA THR A 242 10.68 18.07 13.04
C THR A 242 11.57 19.31 13.00
N ASN A 243 11.55 20.14 14.04
CA ASN A 243 12.42 21.30 14.12
C ASN A 243 13.90 20.91 14.17
N GLN A 244 14.27 19.83 14.90
CA GLN A 244 15.64 19.30 14.86
C GLN A 244 16.06 18.77 13.49
N LYS A 245 15.15 18.09 12.75
CA LYS A 245 15.42 17.62 11.38
C LYS A 245 15.46 18.78 10.38
N LEU A 246 14.54 19.73 10.49
CA LEU A 246 14.53 20.94 9.64
C LEU A 246 15.74 21.85 9.88
N GLU A 247 16.22 21.95 11.11
CA GLU A 247 17.47 22.67 11.40
C GLU A 247 18.70 21.95 10.82
N LYS A 248 18.73 20.60 10.85
CA LYS A 248 19.79 19.82 10.21
C LYS A 248 19.77 19.95 8.69
N VAL A 249 18.58 19.93 8.07
CA VAL A 249 18.41 20.14 6.62
C VAL A 249 18.76 21.57 6.23
N LYS A 250 18.31 22.56 6.99
CA LYS A 250 18.68 23.98 6.75
C LYS A 250 20.18 24.23 6.92
N LYS A 251 20.86 23.57 7.87
CA LYS A 251 22.32 23.66 8.00
C LYS A 251 23.06 22.99 6.86
N GLN A 252 22.55 21.88 6.30
CA GLN A 252 23.12 21.25 5.12
C GLN A 252 22.90 22.06 3.84
N ASP A 253 21.74 22.74 3.73
CA ASP A 253 21.44 23.61 2.57
C ASP A 253 22.23 24.93 2.63
N THR A 254 22.50 25.46 3.82
CA THR A 254 23.33 26.68 3.97
C THR A 254 24.82 26.44 3.74
N GLU A 255 25.30 25.20 3.85
CA GLU A 255 26.67 24.84 3.50
C GLU A 255 26.88 24.52 2.01
N LYS A 256 25.78 24.39 1.22
CA LYS A 256 25.82 24.10 -0.23
C LYS A 256 25.43 25.25 -1.14
N ASP A 257 24.93 26.37 -0.61
CA ASP A 257 24.47 27.51 -1.42
C ASP A 257 25.49 28.66 -1.45
N THR A 258 26.57 28.41 -2.18
CA THR A 258 27.28 29.50 -2.88
C THR A 258 27.34 29.17 -4.36
N ASP A 259 26.25 29.25 -5.06
CA ASP A 259 26.04 29.39 -6.52
C ASP A 259 24.87 28.56 -7.03
N THR A 260 23.67 29.18 -7.05
CA THR A 260 22.68 28.96 -8.14
C THR A 260 21.39 29.75 -7.91
N PRO A 261 20.66 30.20 -8.96
CA PRO A 261 19.54 31.15 -8.78
C PRO A 261 18.24 30.50 -8.29
N LYS A 262 17.58 31.25 -7.39
CA LYS A 262 16.33 30.90 -6.70
C LYS A 262 15.20 30.44 -7.62
N LYS A 263 14.81 29.18 -7.58
CA LYS A 263 13.53 28.67 -8.12
C LYS A 263 12.38 28.96 -7.16
N LYS A 264 11.90 30.19 -7.11
CA LYS A 264 10.60 30.55 -6.54
C LYS A 264 9.51 30.21 -7.57
N GLY A 265 8.77 29.13 -7.43
CA GLY A 265 7.65 28.87 -8.35
C GLY A 265 7.05 27.48 -8.32
N PHE A 266 7.72 26.50 -7.73
CA PHE A 266 7.32 25.10 -7.82
C PHE A 266 6.04 24.78 -7.01
N PHE A 267 5.96 25.23 -5.78
CA PHE A 267 4.78 24.98 -4.92
C PHE A 267 3.51 25.72 -5.36
N ARG A 268 3.68 26.87 -6.06
CA ARG A 268 2.55 27.62 -6.61
C ARG A 268 1.89 26.90 -7.79
N LYS A 269 2.67 26.18 -8.60
CA LYS A 269 2.17 25.37 -9.72
C LYS A 269 1.35 24.15 -9.26
N ILE A 270 1.69 23.54 -8.13
CA ILE A 270 0.93 22.40 -7.56
C ILE A 270 -0.41 22.87 -7.02
N GLY A 271 -0.46 23.98 -6.30
CA GLY A 271 -1.72 24.58 -5.82
C GLY A 271 -2.70 24.94 -6.93
N ASP A 272 -2.17 25.40 -8.07
CA ASP A 272 -2.99 25.80 -9.23
C ASP A 272 -3.52 24.60 -10.05
N LEU A 273 -2.84 23.44 -10.01
CA LEU A 273 -3.32 22.19 -10.61
C LEU A 273 -4.59 21.66 -9.94
N PHE A 274 -4.72 21.88 -8.64
CA PHE A 274 -5.90 21.46 -7.88
C PHE A 274 -7.05 22.48 -7.89
N LYS A 275 -6.77 23.77 -8.16
CA LYS A 275 -7.81 24.83 -8.24
C LYS A 275 -8.55 24.90 -9.57
N LYS A 276 -8.05 24.32 -10.66
CA LYS A 276 -8.64 24.43 -12.01
C LYS A 276 -9.80 23.46 -12.30
N LYS A 277 -10.23 22.61 -11.36
CA LYS A 277 -11.30 21.61 -11.60
C LYS A 277 -12.65 21.93 -10.98
N ASP A 278 -12.80 23.04 -10.25
CA ASP A 278 -14.09 23.40 -9.61
C ASP A 278 -14.89 24.46 -10.39
N LYS A 279 -14.60 24.64 -11.68
CA LYS A 279 -15.42 25.48 -12.56
C LYS A 279 -15.69 24.75 -13.87
N LYS A 280 -16.65 23.81 -13.82
CA LYS A 280 -17.62 23.52 -14.91
C LYS A 280 -18.65 22.52 -14.40
#